data_5fc8e6d1b5a9497f8f92a30eb1f845a0
#
_entry.id   5fc8e6d1b5a9497f8f92a30eb1f845a0
#
_cell.length_a   1.000
_cell.length_b   1.000
_cell.length_c   1.000
_cell.angle_alpha   90.00
_cell.angle_beta   90.00
_cell.angle_gamma   90.00
#
_symmetry.space_group_name_H-M   'P 1'
#
loop_
_entity.id
_entity.type
_entity.pdbx_description
1 polymer ?
#
loop_
_entity_poly.entity_id
_entity_poly.type
_entity_poly.pdbx_seq_one_letter_code
_entity_poly.pdbx_strand_id
1 'polypeptide(L)'
;MKFVTYSTSGTNARPGLLTEDGILPLPFDSMLDLIKAGEKGLDTARNEPHENLLPLEEARLHAPIPRPPTLRDFYAFEGHVRTANQNRGRDVPDNWYKFPVFYFSNPNPIFGPDEEVPYPAYTDALDYELEIAIIVGKAGVNIPPEDASKYIFGYTIFNDWSARDVQREEMQVALGPAKGKDFASSLGPVIATAEEFAPETEGKPGVHPAAMVTRVNGEERSRGNFRDIYWSFGQI
;
A
#
# COMPACT_ATOMS: atom_id res chain seq x y z
N MET A 1 13.83 7.61 3.95
CA MET A 1 13.18 8.78 3.29
C MET A 1 11.68 8.56 3.18
N LYS A 2 10.89 9.64 3.22
CA LYS A 2 9.43 9.59 3.06
C LYS A 2 9.02 10.45 1.87
N PHE A 3 8.53 9.81 0.82
CA PHE A 3 8.11 10.50 -0.40
C PHE A 3 6.61 10.74 -0.40
N VAL A 4 6.20 11.90 -0.89
CA VAL A 4 4.80 12.30 -1.06
C VAL A 4 4.54 12.72 -2.50
N THR A 5 3.30 12.53 -2.94
CA THR A 5 2.78 13.20 -4.13
C THR A 5 1.89 14.33 -3.66
N TYR A 6 2.19 15.56 -4.05
CA TYR A 6 1.50 16.75 -3.58
C TYR A 6 1.22 17.74 -4.72
N SER A 7 0.27 18.62 -4.49
CA SER A 7 0.02 19.80 -5.33
C SER A 7 -0.22 21.02 -4.44
N THR A 8 -0.03 22.21 -5.03
CA THR A 8 -0.47 23.47 -4.46
C THR A 8 -1.59 24.06 -5.33
N SER A 9 -2.22 25.14 -4.89
CA SER A 9 -3.29 25.78 -5.66
C SER A 9 -2.85 26.08 -7.09
N GLY A 10 -3.57 25.54 -8.07
CA GLY A 10 -3.33 25.74 -9.50
C GLY A 10 -2.16 24.94 -10.11
N THR A 11 -1.54 24.02 -9.37
CA THR A 11 -0.44 23.19 -9.90
C THR A 11 -0.85 21.73 -10.10
N ASN A 12 -0.14 21.03 -10.98
CA ASN A 12 -0.25 19.58 -11.12
C ASN A 12 0.42 18.89 -9.93
N ALA A 13 -0.05 17.67 -9.63
CA ALA A 13 0.55 16.82 -8.63
C ALA A 13 1.98 16.39 -9.03
N ARG A 14 2.93 16.46 -8.09
CA ARG A 14 4.36 16.15 -8.30
C ARG A 14 4.96 15.49 -7.06
N PRO A 15 6.10 14.79 -7.17
CA PRO A 15 6.74 14.19 -6.02
C PRO A 15 7.51 15.22 -5.18
N GLY A 16 7.59 14.95 -3.88
CA GLY A 16 8.40 15.65 -2.91
C GLY A 16 8.93 14.73 -1.84
N LEU A 17 10.00 15.14 -1.18
CA LEU A 17 10.52 14.51 0.03
C LEU A 17 9.90 15.19 1.24
N LEU A 18 9.20 14.43 2.07
CA LEU A 18 8.65 14.92 3.33
C LEU A 18 9.75 14.97 4.38
N THR A 19 10.00 16.15 4.91
CA THR A 19 10.94 16.44 6.00
C THR A 19 10.19 16.90 7.25
N GLU A 20 10.91 17.15 8.35
CA GLU A 20 10.32 17.72 9.57
C GLU A 20 9.84 19.16 9.35
N ASP A 21 10.49 19.90 8.45
CA ASP A 21 10.25 21.33 8.20
C ASP A 21 9.29 21.59 7.00
N GLY A 22 8.84 20.54 6.31
CA GLY A 22 7.95 20.67 5.16
C GLY A 22 8.27 19.70 4.03
N ILE A 23 7.76 20.01 2.84
CA ILE A 23 7.98 19.21 1.62
C ILE A 23 9.09 19.84 0.80
N LEU A 24 10.14 19.07 0.53
CA LEU A 24 11.19 19.42 -0.42
C LEU A 24 10.72 19.01 -1.83
N PRO A 25 10.48 19.96 -2.75
CA PRO A 25 10.14 19.63 -4.12
C PRO A 25 11.24 18.84 -4.81
N LEU A 26 10.90 17.79 -5.54
CA LEU A 26 11.87 16.99 -6.28
C LEU A 26 11.76 17.25 -7.80
N PRO A 27 12.89 17.19 -8.55
CA PRO A 27 12.95 17.51 -9.97
C PRO A 27 12.45 16.36 -10.86
N PHE A 28 11.26 15.82 -10.55
CA PHE A 28 10.60 14.77 -11.33
C PHE A 28 9.16 15.17 -11.65
N ASP A 29 8.67 14.78 -12.83
CA ASP A 29 7.31 15.09 -13.25
C ASP A 29 6.27 14.26 -12.51
N SER A 30 6.61 13.04 -12.11
CA SER A 30 5.73 12.15 -11.35
C SER A 30 6.51 11.26 -10.37
N MET A 31 5.78 10.69 -9.38
CA MET A 31 6.33 9.69 -8.49
C MET A 31 6.83 8.45 -9.25
N LEU A 32 6.17 8.06 -10.34
CA LEU A 32 6.61 6.95 -11.17
C LEU A 32 7.96 7.24 -11.86
N ASP A 33 8.23 8.49 -12.23
CA ASP A 33 9.50 8.86 -12.83
C ASP A 33 10.63 8.83 -11.81
N LEU A 34 10.37 9.29 -10.58
CA LEU A 34 11.29 9.13 -9.45
C LEU A 34 11.60 7.64 -9.20
N ILE A 35 10.58 6.79 -9.11
CA ILE A 35 10.74 5.35 -8.87
C ILE A 35 11.53 4.69 -10.01
N LYS A 36 11.21 5.00 -11.27
CA LYS A 36 11.92 4.47 -12.44
C LYS A 36 13.38 4.91 -12.50
N ALA A 37 13.72 6.05 -11.95
CA ALA A 37 15.12 6.52 -11.86
C ALA A 37 15.95 5.67 -10.89
N GLY A 38 15.30 4.86 -10.02
CA GLY A 38 15.97 3.94 -9.10
C GLY A 38 16.96 4.65 -8.18
N GLU A 39 18.18 4.10 -8.03
CA GLU A 39 19.23 4.71 -7.17
C GLU A 39 19.53 6.16 -7.53
N LYS A 40 19.54 6.52 -8.82
CA LYS A 40 19.74 7.92 -9.22
C LYS A 40 18.63 8.84 -8.70
N GLY A 41 17.41 8.35 -8.66
CA GLY A 41 16.28 9.10 -8.08
C GLY A 41 16.43 9.29 -6.57
N LEU A 42 16.85 8.25 -5.86
CA LEU A 42 17.13 8.32 -4.43
C LEU A 42 18.33 9.24 -4.14
N ASP A 43 19.39 9.17 -4.93
CA ASP A 43 20.55 10.05 -4.80
C ASP A 43 20.18 11.52 -5.09
N THR A 44 19.34 11.77 -6.09
CA THR A 44 18.81 13.11 -6.34
C THR A 44 18.06 13.62 -5.13
N ALA A 45 17.16 12.82 -4.53
CA ALA A 45 16.41 13.22 -3.34
C ALA A 45 17.31 13.47 -2.11
N ARG A 46 18.39 12.68 -1.94
CA ARG A 46 19.37 12.87 -0.84
C ARG A 46 20.20 14.13 -0.97
N ASN A 47 20.51 14.52 -2.21
CA ASN A 47 21.43 15.63 -2.50
C ASN A 47 20.69 16.92 -2.92
N GLU A 48 19.36 16.89 -3.02
CA GLU A 48 18.59 18.09 -3.35
C GLU A 48 18.76 19.13 -2.23
N PRO A 49 19.12 20.38 -2.55
CA PRO A 49 19.28 21.43 -1.56
C PRO A 49 17.98 21.64 -0.76
N HIS A 50 18.08 21.64 0.56
CA HIS A 50 16.94 21.89 1.46
C HIS A 50 16.56 23.38 1.50
N GLU A 51 16.44 23.97 0.31
CA GLU A 51 16.02 25.35 0.10
C GLU A 51 14.58 25.36 -0.41
N ASN A 52 13.81 26.38 -0.07
CA ASN A 52 12.43 26.57 -0.55
C ASN A 52 11.50 25.39 -0.19
N LEU A 53 11.57 24.91 1.05
CA LEU A 53 10.63 23.93 1.58
C LEU A 53 9.21 24.50 1.54
N LEU A 54 8.27 23.69 1.05
CA LEU A 54 6.86 24.03 1.06
C LEU A 54 6.25 23.61 2.41
N PRO A 55 5.63 24.52 3.17
CA PRO A 55 4.89 24.16 4.37
C PRO A 55 3.82 23.09 4.07
N LEU A 56 3.69 22.10 4.94
CA LEU A 56 2.76 20.98 4.72
C LEU A 56 1.29 21.46 4.62
N GLU A 57 0.94 22.52 5.36
CA GLU A 57 -0.39 23.13 5.35
C GLU A 57 -0.75 23.86 4.03
N GLU A 58 0.23 24.18 3.21
CA GLU A 58 0.04 24.78 1.88
C GLU A 58 -0.08 23.74 0.78
N ALA A 59 0.17 22.46 1.11
CA ALA A 59 0.14 21.35 0.19
C ALA A 59 -1.14 20.51 0.34
N ARG A 60 -1.72 20.13 -0.79
CA ARG A 60 -2.66 19.02 -0.84
C ARG A 60 -1.89 17.73 -1.14
N LEU A 61 -1.96 16.77 -0.23
CA LEU A 61 -1.41 15.44 -0.47
C LEU A 61 -2.37 14.61 -1.33
N HIS A 62 -1.80 13.78 -2.17
CA HIS A 62 -2.50 12.81 -3.01
C HIS A 62 -2.05 11.39 -2.65
N ALA A 63 -2.71 10.38 -3.19
CA ALA A 63 -2.14 9.04 -3.18
C ALA A 63 -0.70 9.09 -3.71
N PRO A 64 0.29 8.46 -3.07
CA PRO A 64 1.69 8.54 -3.51
C PRO A 64 1.87 8.13 -4.97
N ILE A 65 1.09 7.14 -5.43
CA ILE A 65 1.00 6.75 -6.84
C ILE A 65 -0.49 6.78 -7.23
N PRO A 66 -1.01 7.92 -7.74
CA PRO A 66 -2.45 8.06 -8.04
C PRO A 66 -2.92 7.12 -9.15
N ARG A 67 -2.01 6.65 -10.00
CA ARG A 67 -2.28 5.71 -11.09
C ARG A 67 -1.14 4.70 -11.18
N PRO A 68 -1.13 3.68 -10.32
CA PRO A 68 -0.14 2.61 -10.42
C PRO A 68 -0.36 1.82 -11.72
N PRO A 69 0.71 1.35 -12.39
CA PRO A 69 0.57 0.52 -13.59
C PRO A 69 -0.19 -0.79 -13.32
N THR A 70 -0.08 -1.32 -12.13
CA THR A 70 -0.74 -2.54 -11.67
C THR A 70 -0.84 -2.54 -10.15
N LEU A 71 -1.86 -3.19 -9.64
CA LEU A 71 -2.07 -3.41 -8.20
C LEU A 71 -2.49 -4.87 -8.01
N ARG A 72 -1.90 -5.53 -7.03
CA ARG A 72 -2.27 -6.89 -6.63
C ARG A 72 -2.39 -6.93 -5.12
N ASP A 73 -3.44 -7.57 -4.65
CA ASP A 73 -3.66 -7.77 -3.24
C ASP A 73 -3.51 -9.25 -2.89
N PHE A 74 -2.73 -9.48 -1.83
CA PHE A 74 -2.35 -10.81 -1.37
C PHE A 74 -3.01 -11.14 -0.04
N TYR A 75 -3.64 -12.28 0.02
CA TYR A 75 -4.23 -12.83 1.23
C TYR A 75 -3.14 -13.45 2.13
N ALA A 76 -2.22 -12.60 2.65
CA ALA A 76 -0.92 -13.03 3.17
C ALA A 76 -0.80 -13.11 4.70
N PHE A 77 -1.77 -12.59 5.47
CA PHE A 77 -1.78 -12.63 6.93
C PHE A 77 -2.59 -13.83 7.44
N GLU A 78 -1.92 -14.82 8.05
CA GLU A 78 -2.59 -16.02 8.56
C GLU A 78 -3.70 -15.72 9.58
N GLY A 79 -3.48 -14.75 10.46
CA GLY A 79 -4.48 -14.34 11.45
C GLY A 79 -5.79 -13.86 10.79
N HIS A 80 -5.69 -13.08 9.70
CA HIS A 80 -6.83 -12.65 8.92
C HIS A 80 -7.53 -13.82 8.24
N VAL A 81 -6.76 -14.68 7.57
CA VAL A 81 -7.28 -15.88 6.89
C VAL A 81 -8.01 -16.81 7.86
N ARG A 82 -7.43 -17.04 9.02
CA ARG A 82 -8.02 -17.86 10.08
C ARG A 82 -9.35 -17.30 10.56
N THR A 83 -9.38 -16.01 10.91
CA THR A 83 -10.60 -15.33 11.36
C THR A 83 -11.70 -15.37 10.29
N ALA A 84 -11.36 -15.09 9.05
CA ALA A 84 -12.31 -15.12 7.94
C ALA A 84 -12.90 -16.52 7.68
N ASN A 85 -12.11 -17.58 7.85
CA ASN A 85 -12.60 -18.95 7.70
C ASN A 85 -13.40 -19.41 8.92
N GLN A 86 -12.98 -19.09 10.15
CA GLN A 86 -13.74 -19.39 11.37
C GLN A 86 -15.13 -18.77 11.36
N ASN A 87 -15.26 -17.51 10.91
CA ASN A 87 -16.55 -16.84 10.75
C ASN A 87 -17.48 -17.53 9.74
N ARG A 88 -16.93 -18.41 8.89
CA ARG A 88 -17.67 -19.22 7.90
C ARG A 88 -17.81 -20.69 8.35
N GLY A 89 -17.38 -21.04 9.57
CA GLY A 89 -17.40 -22.41 10.09
C GLY A 89 -16.45 -23.36 9.37
N ARG A 90 -15.31 -22.85 8.88
CA ARG A 90 -14.31 -23.64 8.14
C ARG A 90 -12.93 -23.45 8.74
N ASP A 91 -12.04 -24.40 8.48
CA ASP A 91 -10.60 -24.28 8.72
C ASP A 91 -9.91 -23.56 7.55
N VAL A 92 -8.68 -23.07 7.77
CA VAL A 92 -7.85 -22.54 6.70
C VAL A 92 -7.56 -23.65 5.71
N PRO A 93 -7.82 -23.45 4.41
CA PRO A 93 -7.52 -24.49 3.41
C PRO A 93 -6.02 -24.81 3.34
N ASP A 94 -5.65 -26.10 3.29
CA ASP A 94 -4.25 -26.52 3.17
C ASP A 94 -3.52 -25.90 1.98
N ASN A 95 -4.23 -25.60 0.91
CA ASN A 95 -3.67 -24.96 -0.29
C ASN A 95 -3.17 -23.54 -0.03
N TRP A 96 -3.72 -22.85 0.98
CA TRP A 96 -3.25 -21.51 1.35
C TRP A 96 -1.80 -21.54 1.89
N TYR A 97 -1.38 -22.66 2.50
CA TYR A 97 -0.01 -22.85 3.00
C TYR A 97 0.99 -23.32 1.93
N LYS A 98 0.56 -23.56 0.69
CA LYS A 98 1.42 -24.07 -0.38
C LYS A 98 2.02 -22.97 -1.26
N PHE A 99 1.29 -21.89 -1.48
CA PHE A 99 1.73 -20.75 -2.29
C PHE A 99 0.92 -19.51 -1.95
N PRO A 100 1.50 -18.30 -2.09
CA PRO A 100 0.76 -17.06 -1.88
C PRO A 100 -0.29 -16.87 -2.96
N VAL A 101 -1.49 -16.49 -2.55
CA VAL A 101 -2.62 -16.20 -3.46
C VAL A 101 -2.91 -14.71 -3.49
N PHE A 102 -3.32 -14.22 -4.65
CA PHE A 102 -3.67 -12.82 -4.85
C PHE A 102 -4.82 -12.67 -5.84
N TYR A 103 -5.41 -11.51 -5.86
CA TYR A 103 -6.28 -11.06 -6.94
C TYR A 103 -5.76 -9.77 -7.57
N PHE A 104 -6.19 -9.49 -8.80
CA PHE A 104 -5.87 -8.25 -9.50
C PHE A 104 -6.82 -7.16 -9.01
N SER A 105 -6.27 -6.19 -8.27
CA SER A 105 -7.01 -5.02 -7.84
C SER A 105 -7.10 -4.01 -8.98
N ASN A 106 -8.15 -3.19 -8.96
CA ASN A 106 -8.33 -2.13 -9.95
C ASN A 106 -7.36 -0.97 -9.66
N PRO A 107 -6.44 -0.63 -10.57
CA PRO A 107 -5.46 0.43 -10.33
C PRO A 107 -6.00 1.84 -10.60
N ASN A 108 -7.26 2.01 -10.98
CA ASN A 108 -7.78 3.31 -11.39
C ASN A 108 -8.42 4.12 -10.25
N PRO A 109 -9.30 3.55 -9.40
CA PRO A 109 -9.94 4.31 -8.31
C PRO A 109 -9.04 4.31 -7.06
N ILE A 110 -7.88 5.00 -7.17
CA ILE A 110 -6.94 5.15 -6.05
C ILE A 110 -7.19 6.50 -5.38
N PHE A 111 -7.55 6.46 -4.11
CA PHE A 111 -7.81 7.61 -3.26
C PHE A 111 -6.60 7.90 -2.37
N GLY A 112 -6.30 9.19 -2.20
CA GLY A 112 -5.26 9.67 -1.32
C GLY A 112 -5.76 10.04 0.08
N PRO A 113 -4.89 10.65 0.90
CA PRO A 113 -5.29 11.21 2.19
C PRO A 113 -6.39 12.25 2.03
N ASP A 114 -7.32 12.29 2.99
CA ASP A 114 -8.42 13.26 3.06
C ASP A 114 -9.35 13.30 1.84
N GLU A 115 -9.27 12.32 0.95
CA GLU A 115 -10.20 12.16 -0.17
C GLU A 115 -11.44 11.35 0.25
N GLU A 116 -12.61 11.86 -0.13
CA GLU A 116 -13.86 11.15 0.10
C GLU A 116 -13.96 9.93 -0.83
N VAL A 117 -14.11 8.74 -0.25
CA VAL A 117 -14.39 7.52 -0.98
C VAL A 117 -15.91 7.38 -1.14
N PRO A 118 -16.45 7.39 -2.38
CA PRO A 118 -17.88 7.28 -2.59
C PRO A 118 -18.43 5.97 -2.04
N TYR A 119 -19.50 6.03 -1.23
CA TYR A 119 -20.21 4.84 -0.79
C TYR A 119 -20.93 4.22 -1.98
N PRO A 120 -20.61 2.97 -2.38
CA PRO A 120 -21.25 2.35 -3.53
C PRO A 120 -22.73 2.12 -3.31
N ALA A 121 -23.58 2.57 -4.24
CA ALA A 121 -25.03 2.46 -4.11
C ALA A 121 -25.57 1.02 -4.14
N TYR A 122 -24.72 0.05 -4.43
CA TYR A 122 -25.10 -1.37 -4.56
C TYR A 122 -24.71 -2.23 -3.35
N THR A 123 -24.22 -1.63 -2.26
CA THR A 123 -23.84 -2.35 -1.05
C THR A 123 -24.43 -1.70 0.19
N ASP A 124 -24.83 -2.52 1.15
CA ASP A 124 -25.21 -2.09 2.50
C ASP A 124 -24.14 -2.48 3.55
N ALA A 125 -23.01 -3.02 3.10
CA ALA A 125 -21.96 -3.56 3.97
C ALA A 125 -20.55 -3.10 3.54
N LEU A 126 -20.35 -1.79 3.49
CA LEU A 126 -19.03 -1.19 3.27
C LEU A 126 -18.13 -1.43 4.49
N ASP A 127 -16.92 -1.89 4.23
CA ASP A 127 -15.89 -2.18 5.24
C ASP A 127 -14.51 -1.69 4.78
N TYR A 128 -13.57 -1.58 5.69
CA TYR A 128 -12.17 -1.26 5.44
C TYR A 128 -11.28 -2.48 5.63
N GLU A 129 -10.10 -2.46 5.06
CA GLU A 129 -9.04 -3.43 5.36
C GLU A 129 -7.74 -2.71 5.74
N LEU A 130 -7.14 -3.13 6.87
CA LEU A 130 -5.87 -2.59 7.37
C LEU A 130 -4.72 -3.35 6.72
N GLU A 131 -4.03 -2.73 5.79
CA GLU A 131 -3.01 -3.36 4.99
C GLU A 131 -1.74 -2.53 4.83
N ILE A 132 -0.70 -3.18 4.33
CA ILE A 132 0.55 -2.57 3.90
C ILE A 132 0.87 -3.01 2.48
N ALA A 133 1.25 -2.07 1.64
CA ALA A 133 1.70 -2.33 0.29
C ALA A 133 3.20 -2.06 0.15
N ILE A 134 3.87 -2.87 -0.66
CA ILE A 134 5.19 -2.55 -1.20
C ILE A 134 5.05 -1.84 -2.54
N ILE A 135 6.00 -0.97 -2.83
CA ILE A 135 6.18 -0.37 -4.14
C ILE A 135 7.39 -1.04 -4.80
N VAL A 136 7.13 -1.76 -5.88
CA VAL A 136 8.20 -2.40 -6.66
C VAL A 136 8.92 -1.33 -7.48
N GLY A 137 10.21 -1.15 -7.24
CA GLY A 137 11.04 -0.12 -7.87
C GLY A 137 11.92 -0.61 -9.00
N LYS A 138 12.04 -1.92 -9.18
CA LYS A 138 12.94 -2.53 -10.16
C LYS A 138 12.28 -3.68 -10.89
N ALA A 139 12.44 -3.73 -12.19
CA ALA A 139 11.96 -4.85 -13.01
C ALA A 139 12.76 -6.13 -12.71
N GLY A 140 12.06 -7.26 -12.70
CA GLY A 140 12.66 -8.57 -12.50
C GLY A 140 11.69 -9.71 -12.80
N VAL A 141 12.24 -10.90 -12.95
CA VAL A 141 11.50 -12.16 -13.12
C VAL A 141 12.28 -13.27 -12.44
N ASN A 142 11.59 -14.23 -11.83
CA ASN A 142 12.21 -15.32 -11.08
C ASN A 142 13.20 -14.83 -10.01
N ILE A 143 12.79 -13.79 -9.27
CA ILE A 143 13.60 -13.18 -8.22
C ILE A 143 13.67 -14.16 -7.05
N PRO A 144 14.86 -14.56 -6.59
CA PRO A 144 14.98 -15.36 -5.37
C PRO A 144 14.42 -14.58 -4.18
N PRO A 145 13.71 -15.24 -3.24
CA PRO A 145 13.12 -14.56 -2.07
C PRO A 145 14.12 -13.70 -1.29
N GLU A 146 15.35 -14.18 -1.13
CA GLU A 146 16.43 -13.48 -0.42
C GLU A 146 16.91 -12.20 -1.12
N ASP A 147 16.63 -12.05 -2.40
CA ASP A 147 16.97 -10.87 -3.17
C ASP A 147 15.83 -9.85 -3.31
N ALA A 148 14.61 -10.21 -2.86
CA ALA A 148 13.41 -9.42 -3.07
C ALA A 148 13.50 -7.98 -2.52
N SER A 149 14.14 -7.80 -1.36
CA SER A 149 14.34 -6.49 -0.75
C SER A 149 15.05 -5.50 -1.69
N LYS A 150 15.91 -5.99 -2.61
CA LYS A 150 16.61 -5.16 -3.61
C LYS A 150 15.67 -4.61 -4.71
N TYR A 151 14.44 -5.11 -4.78
CA TYR A 151 13.42 -4.71 -5.76
C TYR A 151 12.35 -3.82 -5.14
N ILE A 152 12.31 -3.70 -3.82
CA ILE A 152 11.35 -2.86 -3.10
C ILE A 152 11.89 -1.42 -3.06
N PHE A 153 11.13 -0.47 -3.62
CA PHE A 153 11.41 0.96 -3.51
C PHE A 153 11.00 1.49 -2.13
N GLY A 154 9.91 1.03 -1.60
CA GLY A 154 9.39 1.46 -0.30
C GLY A 154 8.06 0.82 0.03
N TYR A 155 7.48 1.31 1.12
CA TYR A 155 6.26 0.80 1.73
C TYR A 155 5.24 1.93 1.88
N THR A 156 3.96 1.61 1.78
CA THR A 156 2.87 2.56 2.01
C THR A 156 1.71 1.87 2.71
N ILE A 157 0.88 2.64 3.38
CA ILE A 157 -0.39 2.14 3.93
C ILE A 157 -1.34 1.89 2.76
N PHE A 158 -2.06 0.78 2.84
CA PHE A 158 -3.11 0.41 1.91
C PHE A 158 -4.40 0.13 2.68
N ASN A 159 -5.51 0.63 2.14
CA ASN A 159 -6.84 0.27 2.59
C ASN A 159 -7.62 -0.25 1.40
N ASP A 160 -7.92 -1.56 1.42
CA ASP A 160 -8.73 -2.22 0.41
C ASP A 160 -10.21 -2.15 0.79
N TRP A 161 -10.90 -1.14 0.28
CA TRP A 161 -12.31 -0.93 0.54
C TRP A 161 -13.15 -2.10 0.02
N SER A 162 -14.05 -2.59 0.87
CA SER A 162 -14.75 -3.84 0.65
C SER A 162 -16.26 -3.67 0.75
N ALA A 163 -16.99 -4.04 -0.30
CA ALA A 163 -18.42 -4.26 -0.28
C ALA A 163 -18.70 -5.72 0.12
N ARG A 164 -18.82 -6.00 1.42
CA ARG A 164 -18.78 -7.36 1.97
C ARG A 164 -19.94 -8.25 1.54
N ASP A 165 -21.11 -7.70 1.35
CA ASP A 165 -22.29 -8.41 0.82
C ASP A 165 -22.05 -8.84 -0.63
N VAL A 166 -21.62 -7.92 -1.49
CA VAL A 166 -21.30 -8.21 -2.89
C VAL A 166 -20.14 -9.21 -3.00
N GLN A 167 -19.07 -9.00 -2.23
CA GLN A 167 -17.94 -9.93 -2.19
C GLN A 167 -18.38 -11.36 -1.82
N ARG A 168 -19.31 -11.51 -0.88
CA ARG A 168 -19.84 -12.80 -0.45
C ARG A 168 -20.59 -13.52 -1.57
N GLU A 169 -21.37 -12.77 -2.36
CA GLU A 169 -22.12 -13.32 -3.48
C GLU A 169 -21.21 -13.71 -4.65
N GLU A 170 -20.30 -12.82 -5.07
CA GLU A 170 -19.42 -13.10 -6.21
C GLU A 170 -18.44 -14.25 -5.93
N MET A 171 -17.99 -14.43 -4.68
CA MET A 171 -17.11 -15.54 -4.30
C MET A 171 -17.77 -16.92 -4.42
N GLN A 172 -19.12 -17.00 -4.50
CA GLN A 172 -19.81 -18.26 -4.70
C GLN A 172 -19.64 -18.83 -6.12
N VAL A 173 -19.34 -17.97 -7.09
CA VAL A 173 -19.04 -18.41 -8.47
C VAL A 173 -17.55 -18.67 -8.70
N ALA A 174 -16.75 -18.64 -7.63
CA ALA A 174 -15.32 -18.92 -7.62
C ALA A 174 -14.48 -18.06 -8.60
N LEU A 175 -14.97 -16.86 -8.92
CA LEU A 175 -14.28 -15.85 -9.71
C LEU A 175 -14.34 -14.51 -8.97
N GLY A 176 -13.24 -14.06 -8.48
CA GLY A 176 -13.17 -12.83 -7.69
C GLY A 176 -12.23 -12.98 -6.51
N PRO A 177 -12.18 -11.99 -5.59
CA PRO A 177 -13.10 -10.85 -5.55
C PRO A 177 -12.92 -9.90 -6.74
N ALA A 178 -13.99 -9.23 -7.16
CA ALA A 178 -14.01 -8.25 -8.23
C ALA A 178 -14.88 -7.03 -7.86
N LYS A 179 -16.20 -7.04 -8.12
CA LYS A 179 -17.11 -5.92 -7.83
C LYS A 179 -17.16 -5.53 -6.36
N GLY A 180 -16.89 -6.47 -5.46
CA GLY A 180 -16.81 -6.21 -4.03
C GLY A 180 -15.59 -5.40 -3.62
N LYS A 181 -14.62 -5.18 -4.54
CA LYS A 181 -13.32 -4.59 -4.26
C LYS A 181 -12.89 -3.52 -5.28
N ASP A 182 -13.34 -3.58 -6.53
CA ASP A 182 -12.80 -2.79 -7.64
C ASP A 182 -13.25 -1.32 -7.65
N PHE A 183 -14.10 -0.91 -6.72
CA PHE A 183 -14.66 0.44 -6.68
C PHE A 183 -13.75 1.47 -6.00
N ALA A 184 -12.87 1.06 -5.09
CA ALA A 184 -11.97 1.96 -4.39
C ALA A 184 -10.80 1.22 -3.72
N SER A 185 -9.63 1.85 -3.77
CA SER A 185 -8.47 1.55 -2.94
C SER A 185 -7.89 2.86 -2.41
N SER A 186 -7.39 2.89 -1.17
CA SER A 186 -6.70 4.07 -0.65
C SER A 186 -5.23 3.77 -0.36
N LEU A 187 -4.34 4.66 -0.80
CA LEU A 187 -2.90 4.57 -0.60
C LEU A 187 -2.33 5.84 0.05
N GLY A 188 -1.39 5.67 0.95
CA GLY A 188 -0.62 6.78 1.45
C GLY A 188 -0.58 6.93 2.97
N PRO A 189 -0.23 8.12 3.49
CA PRO A 189 0.07 9.36 2.76
C PRO A 189 1.46 9.39 2.10
N VAL A 190 2.38 8.50 2.47
CA VAL A 190 3.77 8.50 2.04
C VAL A 190 4.20 7.15 1.47
N ILE A 191 5.25 7.14 0.66
CA ILE A 191 6.09 5.96 0.45
C ILE A 191 7.30 6.13 1.36
N ALA A 192 7.46 5.22 2.32
CA ALA A 192 8.60 5.17 3.23
C ALA A 192 9.62 4.15 2.71
N THR A 193 10.88 4.56 2.55
CA THR A 193 11.95 3.63 2.19
C THR A 193 12.31 2.71 3.36
N ALA A 194 12.95 1.58 3.09
CA ALA A 194 13.29 0.58 4.11
C ALA A 194 14.08 1.14 5.31
N GLU A 195 14.89 2.17 5.09
CA GLU A 195 15.68 2.86 6.12
C GLU A 195 14.85 3.56 7.21
N GLU A 196 13.55 3.80 6.95
CA GLU A 196 12.62 4.37 7.94
C GLU A 196 12.11 3.34 8.96
N PHE A 197 12.42 2.07 8.74
CA PHE A 197 11.96 0.98 9.58
C PHE A 197 13.12 0.37 10.38
N ALA A 198 12.79 -0.37 11.44
CA ALA A 198 13.72 -1.28 12.09
C ALA A 198 14.20 -2.36 11.08
N PRO A 199 15.32 -3.04 11.35
CA PRO A 199 15.79 -4.12 10.49
C PRO A 199 14.71 -5.13 10.13
N GLU A 200 14.85 -5.77 8.97
CA GLU A 200 13.92 -6.81 8.53
C GLU A 200 13.73 -7.90 9.57
N THR A 201 12.53 -8.47 9.61
CA THR A 201 12.21 -9.62 10.44
C THR A 201 13.00 -10.83 9.98
N GLU A 202 13.67 -11.52 10.89
CA GLU A 202 14.47 -12.70 10.58
C GLU A 202 13.65 -13.74 9.80
N GLY A 203 14.22 -14.24 8.71
CA GLY A 203 13.59 -15.22 7.82
C GLY A 203 12.44 -14.68 6.96
N LYS A 204 12.17 -13.38 6.98
CA LYS A 204 11.10 -12.75 6.20
C LYS A 204 11.61 -11.56 5.36
N PRO A 205 12.24 -11.82 4.20
CA PRO A 205 12.72 -10.74 3.33
C PRO A 205 11.63 -9.75 2.95
N GLY A 206 11.95 -8.45 3.01
CA GLY A 206 11.01 -7.36 2.71
C GLY A 206 9.97 -7.10 3.81
N VAL A 207 10.13 -7.66 5.02
CA VAL A 207 9.19 -7.50 6.14
C VAL A 207 9.88 -6.84 7.33
N HIS A 208 9.34 -5.72 7.78
CA HIS A 208 9.84 -4.97 8.94
C HIS A 208 8.87 -5.03 10.12
N PRO A 209 9.36 -5.03 11.38
CA PRO A 209 8.46 -4.90 12.52
C PRO A 209 7.89 -3.48 12.57
N ALA A 210 6.60 -3.37 12.29
CA ALA A 210 5.85 -2.12 12.35
C ALA A 210 4.43 -2.35 12.85
N ALA A 211 3.97 -1.53 13.79
CA ALA A 211 2.60 -1.58 14.24
C ALA A 211 1.66 -1.07 13.15
N MET A 212 0.58 -1.82 12.92
CA MET A 212 -0.50 -1.46 12.01
C MET A 212 -1.76 -1.20 12.84
N VAL A 213 -2.37 -0.03 12.66
CA VAL A 213 -3.54 0.37 13.46
C VAL A 213 -4.54 1.10 12.58
N THR A 214 -5.81 0.68 12.67
CA THR A 214 -6.93 1.42 12.08
C THR A 214 -7.79 2.04 13.16
N ARG A 215 -8.21 3.28 12.92
CA ARG A 215 -9.18 4.00 13.75
C ARG A 215 -10.35 4.47 12.89
N VAL A 216 -11.55 4.33 13.44
CA VAL A 216 -12.77 4.88 12.87
C VAL A 216 -13.31 5.92 13.85
N ASN A 217 -13.45 7.16 13.40
CA ASN A 217 -13.86 8.28 14.24
C ASN A 217 -13.01 8.42 15.54
N GLY A 218 -11.70 8.20 15.40
CA GLY A 218 -10.75 8.26 16.51
C GLY A 218 -10.65 6.99 17.37
N GLU A 219 -11.61 6.08 17.29
CA GLU A 219 -11.59 4.80 18.02
C GLU A 219 -10.78 3.74 17.29
N GLU A 220 -9.87 3.09 17.99
CA GLU A 220 -9.13 1.95 17.46
C GLU A 220 -10.06 0.76 17.20
N ARG A 221 -10.05 0.26 15.96
CA ARG A 221 -10.87 -0.87 15.51
C ARG A 221 -10.05 -2.11 15.17
N SER A 222 -8.85 -1.91 14.65
CA SER A 222 -7.96 -3.01 14.30
C SER A 222 -6.54 -2.69 14.70
N ARG A 223 -5.83 -3.72 15.15
CA ARG A 223 -4.40 -3.66 15.47
C ARG A 223 -3.70 -4.94 15.03
N GLY A 224 -2.57 -4.79 14.38
CA GLY A 224 -1.69 -5.87 13.97
C GLY A 224 -0.24 -5.42 13.96
N ASN A 225 0.62 -6.27 13.44
CA ASN A 225 2.02 -5.94 13.21
C ASN A 225 2.44 -6.51 11.86
N PHE A 226 3.17 -5.74 11.08
CA PHE A 226 3.61 -6.16 9.76
C PHE A 226 4.47 -7.44 9.82
N ARG A 227 5.29 -7.64 10.85
CA ARG A 227 6.07 -8.89 11.05
C ARG A 227 5.22 -10.16 11.15
N ASP A 228 3.92 -10.04 11.43
CA ASP A 228 3.01 -11.18 11.59
C ASP A 228 2.49 -11.72 10.24
N ILE A 229 2.86 -11.10 9.13
CA ILE A 229 2.57 -11.60 7.79
C ILE A 229 3.15 -13.02 7.64
N TYR A 230 2.37 -13.96 7.11
CA TYR A 230 2.82 -15.34 6.90
C TYR A 230 3.67 -15.45 5.64
N TRP A 231 3.13 -15.01 4.51
CA TRP A 231 3.85 -14.94 3.24
C TRP A 231 4.62 -13.64 3.18
N SER A 232 5.95 -13.69 3.27
CA SER A 232 6.79 -12.51 3.15
C SER A 232 6.73 -11.93 1.73
N PHE A 233 7.07 -10.67 1.58
CA PHE A 233 7.17 -10.07 0.25
C PHE A 233 8.23 -10.75 -0.64
N GLY A 234 9.23 -11.39 -0.04
CA GLY A 234 10.19 -12.20 -0.78
C GLY A 234 9.59 -13.47 -1.37
N GLN A 235 8.58 -14.03 -0.72
CA GLN A 235 7.91 -15.26 -1.18
C GLN A 235 6.76 -14.96 -2.15
N ILE A 236 6.23 -13.73 -2.12
CA ILE A 236 5.21 -13.21 -3.02
C ILE A 236 5.80 -12.83 -4.39
#